data_52e299554a769a53ca46d85b15dc653c
#
_entry.id   52e299554a769a53ca46d85b15dc653c
#
_cell.length_a   1.000
_cell.length_b   1.000
_cell.length_c   1.000
_cell.angle_alpha   90.00
_cell.angle_beta   90.00
_cell.angle_gamma   90.00
#
_symmetry.space_group_name_H-M   'P 1'
#
loop_
_entity.id
_entity.type
_entity.pdbx_description
1 polymer ?
#
loop_
_entity_poly.entity_id
_entity_poly.type
_entity_poly.pdbx_seq_one_letter_code
_entity_poly.pdbx_strand_id
1 'polypeptide(L)'
;MSFAIRPVAPEDITAISRICLLTADAGRSAETLHGHDELPGLVWALPYVLLPPMTARTWGFVLVDTSAPDDDHTTRTVKGYILGTSDSRAHEAVTEAEWWPPLRIRFPLESGGGDERTRADERCVDIIHRAPEPAHEACLAVSPAHVHINLLPEVQRRGWGTKLIGKAVDHLRGQGIGSVWVGLDERNTAARRFYEKVGFKGIKGAPNNNVALDLASQDVV
;
A
#
# COMPACT_ATOMS: atom_id res chain seq x y z
N MET A 1 1.01 -22.51 -12.84
CA MET A 1 0.73 -21.63 -11.70
C MET A 1 -0.73 -21.19 -11.80
N SER A 2 -1.48 -21.45 -10.77
CA SER A 2 -2.87 -20.99 -10.60
C SER A 2 -2.86 -19.92 -9.53
N PHE A 3 -3.63 -18.84 -9.71
CA PHE A 3 -3.66 -17.72 -8.78
C PHE A 3 -5.10 -17.40 -8.37
N ALA A 4 -5.26 -16.98 -7.12
CA ALA A 4 -6.52 -16.48 -6.57
C ALA A 4 -6.31 -15.15 -5.85
N ILE A 5 -7.39 -14.37 -5.74
CA ILE A 5 -7.42 -13.16 -4.90
C ILE A 5 -8.38 -13.45 -3.74
N ARG A 6 -7.89 -13.24 -2.50
CA ARG A 6 -8.67 -13.38 -1.27
C ARG A 6 -8.44 -12.19 -0.34
N PRO A 7 -9.32 -11.97 0.64
CA PRO A 7 -9.05 -11.01 1.72
C PRO A 7 -7.72 -11.30 2.43
N VAL A 8 -7.09 -10.25 2.94
CA VAL A 8 -5.89 -10.35 3.78
C VAL A 8 -6.23 -11.11 5.06
N ALA A 9 -5.33 -12.00 5.47
CA ALA A 9 -5.36 -12.70 6.74
C ALA A 9 -4.15 -12.30 7.62
N PRO A 10 -4.22 -12.48 8.96
CA PRO A 10 -3.10 -12.15 9.85
C PRO A 10 -1.78 -12.83 9.46
N GLU A 11 -1.84 -14.01 8.89
CA GLU A 11 -0.70 -14.82 8.46
C GLU A 11 0.05 -14.18 7.26
N ASP A 12 -0.59 -13.28 6.52
CA ASP A 12 0.00 -12.63 5.34
C ASP A 12 0.94 -11.45 5.69
N ILE A 13 0.97 -11.00 6.95
CA ILE A 13 1.68 -9.79 7.39
C ILE A 13 3.15 -9.82 6.98
N THR A 14 3.84 -10.96 7.21
CA THR A 14 5.26 -11.11 6.85
C THR A 14 5.48 -11.01 5.35
N ALA A 15 4.60 -11.64 4.55
CA ALA A 15 4.67 -11.58 3.09
C ALA A 15 4.37 -10.18 2.56
N ILE A 16 3.37 -9.49 3.12
CA ILE A 16 3.01 -8.11 2.77
C ILE A 16 4.18 -7.16 3.03
N SER A 17 4.81 -7.25 4.22
CA SER A 17 5.99 -6.47 4.57
C SER A 17 7.15 -6.74 3.60
N ARG A 18 7.41 -8.00 3.30
CA ARG A 18 8.45 -8.42 2.36
C ARG A 18 8.19 -7.91 0.93
N ILE A 19 6.97 -8.02 0.43
CA ILE A 19 6.58 -7.50 -0.89
C ILE A 19 6.76 -5.97 -0.93
N CYS A 20 6.42 -5.28 0.14
CA CYS A 20 6.64 -3.84 0.24
C CYS A 20 8.12 -3.50 0.02
N LEU A 21 9.04 -4.14 0.74
CA LEU A 21 10.50 -3.98 0.56
C LEU A 21 10.94 -4.30 -0.87
N LEU A 22 10.47 -5.41 -1.45
CA LEU A 22 10.82 -5.86 -2.80
C LEU A 22 10.27 -4.96 -3.92
N THR A 23 9.53 -3.92 -3.58
CA THR A 23 8.93 -2.98 -4.54
C THR A 23 9.08 -1.51 -4.13
N ALA A 24 9.77 -1.21 -3.02
CA ALA A 24 9.84 0.12 -2.42
C ALA A 24 10.69 1.13 -3.19
N ASP A 25 11.59 0.72 -4.10
CA ASP A 25 12.34 1.65 -4.95
C ASP A 25 11.63 1.87 -6.29
N ALA A 26 10.57 2.66 -6.27
CA ALA A 26 9.78 2.97 -7.47
C ALA A 26 9.33 1.71 -8.26
N GLY A 27 8.91 0.68 -7.54
CA GLY A 27 8.48 -0.61 -8.10
C GLY A 27 9.62 -1.64 -8.29
N ARG A 28 10.84 -1.31 -7.89
CA ARG A 28 12.01 -2.22 -7.85
C ARG A 28 12.33 -2.62 -6.42
N SER A 29 13.15 -3.66 -6.26
CA SER A 29 13.62 -4.08 -4.94
C SER A 29 14.46 -2.98 -4.27
N ALA A 30 14.15 -2.73 -2.99
CA ALA A 30 14.91 -1.85 -2.12
C ALA A 30 15.77 -2.61 -1.08
N GLU A 31 15.91 -3.94 -1.21
CA GLU A 31 16.68 -4.77 -0.25
C GLU A 31 18.10 -4.25 -0.02
N THR A 32 18.80 -3.84 -1.08
CA THR A 32 20.17 -3.33 -0.97
C THR A 32 20.23 -1.89 -0.47
N LEU A 33 19.09 -1.22 -0.32
CA LEU A 33 19.00 0.16 0.13
C LEU A 33 18.72 0.27 1.63
N HIS A 34 18.16 -0.77 2.25
CA HIS A 34 17.79 -0.81 3.66
C HIS A 34 18.70 -1.75 4.45
N GLY A 35 19.12 -1.32 5.64
CA GLY A 35 19.72 -2.17 6.66
C GLY A 35 18.64 -2.78 7.58
N HIS A 36 17.47 -2.15 7.63
CA HIS A 36 16.30 -2.56 8.38
C HIS A 36 15.16 -2.93 7.41
N ASP A 37 15.11 -4.18 7.00
CA ASP A 37 14.20 -4.72 5.99
C ASP A 37 12.70 -4.47 6.28
N GLU A 38 12.32 -4.34 7.54
CA GLU A 38 10.94 -4.11 7.96
C GLU A 38 10.44 -2.68 7.77
N LEU A 39 11.34 -1.70 7.70
CA LEU A 39 10.95 -0.27 7.68
C LEU A 39 9.99 0.10 6.55
N PRO A 40 10.20 -0.32 5.28
CA PRO A 40 9.23 -0.03 4.23
C PRO A 40 7.83 -0.58 4.52
N GLY A 41 7.76 -1.81 5.05
CA GLY A 41 6.49 -2.43 5.45
C GLY A 41 5.80 -1.65 6.56
N LEU A 42 6.53 -1.28 7.61
CA LEU A 42 6.03 -0.50 8.75
C LEU A 42 5.50 0.87 8.34
N VAL A 43 6.11 1.49 7.34
CA VAL A 43 5.70 2.83 6.89
C VAL A 43 4.54 2.78 5.91
N TRP A 44 4.55 1.86 4.92
CA TRP A 44 3.68 1.97 3.76
C TRP A 44 2.57 0.91 3.65
N ALA A 45 2.70 -0.24 4.33
CA ALA A 45 1.78 -1.35 4.14
C ALA A 45 1.09 -1.82 5.44
N LEU A 46 1.84 -2.00 6.50
CA LEU A 46 1.33 -2.62 7.72
C LEU A 46 0.29 -1.80 8.49
N PRO A 47 0.24 -0.45 8.42
CA PRO A 47 -0.86 0.31 9.01
C PRO A 47 -2.25 -0.11 8.49
N TYR A 48 -2.34 -0.56 7.23
CA TYR A 48 -3.61 -1.00 6.64
C TYR A 48 -4.08 -2.38 7.11
N VAL A 49 -3.19 -3.20 7.69
CA VAL A 49 -3.51 -4.59 8.05
C VAL A 49 -3.42 -4.86 9.54
N LEU A 50 -2.67 -4.03 10.30
CA LEU A 50 -2.47 -4.22 11.74
C LEU A 50 -3.31 -3.28 12.61
N LEU A 51 -3.78 -2.15 12.06
CA LEU A 51 -4.70 -1.26 12.78
C LEU A 51 -6.12 -1.83 12.80
N PRO A 52 -6.93 -1.49 13.84
CA PRO A 52 -8.30 -1.95 13.92
C PRO A 52 -9.13 -1.50 12.69
N PRO A 53 -9.63 -2.42 11.86
CA PRO A 53 -10.27 -2.06 10.58
C PRO A 53 -11.55 -1.23 10.77
N MET A 54 -12.25 -1.39 11.90
CA MET A 54 -13.47 -0.63 12.19
C MET A 54 -13.21 0.86 12.41
N THR A 55 -12.11 1.22 13.08
CA THR A 55 -11.74 2.61 13.37
C THR A 55 -10.91 3.23 12.27
N ALA A 56 -9.91 2.52 11.77
CA ALA A 56 -9.04 2.97 10.68
C ALA A 56 -9.69 2.85 9.29
N ARG A 57 -10.88 2.24 9.20
CA ARG A 57 -11.62 1.99 7.94
C ARG A 57 -10.80 1.26 6.89
N THR A 58 -9.89 0.37 7.33
CA THR A 58 -8.94 -0.34 6.46
C THR A 58 -9.51 -1.66 5.94
N TRP A 59 -9.00 -2.07 4.79
CA TRP A 59 -9.30 -3.33 4.13
C TRP A 59 -8.13 -3.76 3.23
N GLY A 60 -8.12 -5.02 2.81
CA GLY A 60 -7.08 -5.50 1.91
C GLY A 60 -7.38 -6.84 1.24
N PHE A 61 -6.74 -7.07 0.10
CA PHE A 61 -6.75 -8.32 -0.64
C PHE A 61 -5.33 -8.70 -1.04
N VAL A 62 -5.05 -10.00 -1.05
CA VAL A 62 -3.79 -10.58 -1.51
C VAL A 62 -4.00 -11.42 -2.76
N LEU A 63 -3.00 -11.41 -3.64
CA LEU A 63 -2.86 -12.34 -4.76
C LEU A 63 -2.03 -13.53 -4.30
N VAL A 64 -2.58 -14.73 -4.34
CA VAL A 64 -1.92 -15.96 -3.88
C VAL A 64 -1.74 -16.94 -5.04
N ASP A 65 -0.59 -17.64 -5.05
CA ASP A 65 -0.35 -18.80 -5.92
C ASP A 65 -0.96 -20.03 -5.26
N THR A 66 -2.06 -20.54 -5.81
CA THR A 66 -2.79 -21.70 -5.30
C THR A 66 -2.14 -23.04 -5.67
N SER A 67 -1.03 -23.04 -6.38
CA SER A 67 -0.23 -24.24 -6.64
C SER A 67 0.82 -24.53 -5.55
N ALA A 68 1.02 -23.57 -4.61
CA ALA A 68 1.85 -23.76 -3.43
C ALA A 68 1.05 -24.39 -2.28
N PRO A 69 1.71 -25.00 -1.25
CA PRO A 69 1.03 -25.52 -0.08
C PRO A 69 0.18 -24.48 0.64
N ASP A 70 -0.99 -24.88 1.13
CA ASP A 70 -1.97 -23.98 1.77
C ASP A 70 -1.48 -23.29 3.05
N ASP A 71 -0.47 -23.85 3.70
CA ASP A 71 0.13 -23.37 4.95
C ASP A 71 1.33 -22.42 4.76
N ASP A 72 1.74 -22.17 3.51
CA ASP A 72 2.84 -21.25 3.20
C ASP A 72 2.33 -19.82 2.91
N HIS A 73 2.27 -18.99 3.94
CA HIS A 73 1.92 -17.56 3.85
C HIS A 73 3.12 -16.65 3.54
N THR A 74 4.18 -17.19 2.96
CA THR A 74 5.37 -16.43 2.55
C THR A 74 5.20 -15.79 1.17
N THR A 75 6.23 -15.08 0.68
CA THR A 75 6.28 -14.60 -0.71
C THR A 75 6.38 -15.72 -1.75
N ARG A 76 6.51 -16.98 -1.33
CA ARG A 76 6.36 -18.14 -2.21
C ARG A 76 4.91 -18.29 -2.67
N THR A 77 3.97 -18.01 -1.78
CA THR A 77 2.52 -18.12 -2.01
C THR A 77 1.90 -16.76 -2.28
N VAL A 78 2.16 -15.75 -1.42
CA VAL A 78 1.63 -14.38 -1.61
C VAL A 78 2.51 -13.64 -2.62
N LYS A 79 1.92 -13.19 -3.73
CA LYS A 79 2.61 -12.57 -4.88
C LYS A 79 2.33 -11.09 -5.06
N GLY A 80 1.38 -10.55 -4.31
CA GLY A 80 1.03 -9.16 -4.36
C GLY A 80 -0.16 -8.85 -3.47
N TYR A 81 -0.46 -7.59 -3.32
CA TYR A 81 -1.57 -7.11 -2.50
C TYR A 81 -2.16 -5.81 -3.05
N ILE A 82 -3.40 -5.53 -2.68
CA ILE A 82 -4.00 -4.21 -2.64
C ILE A 82 -4.55 -3.98 -1.24
N LEU A 83 -4.13 -2.88 -0.63
CA LEU A 83 -4.54 -2.43 0.68
C LEU A 83 -5.18 -1.07 0.54
N GLY A 84 -6.05 -0.68 1.46
CA GLY A 84 -6.64 0.64 1.40
C GLY A 84 -7.43 1.00 2.64
N THR A 85 -7.93 2.22 2.61
CA THR A 85 -8.91 2.71 3.57
C THR A 85 -10.11 3.30 2.83
N SER A 86 -11.28 3.19 3.44
CA SER A 86 -12.50 3.85 2.98
C SER A 86 -12.59 5.31 3.44
N ASP A 87 -11.69 5.72 4.38
CA ASP A 87 -11.64 7.07 4.94
C ASP A 87 -10.20 7.43 5.34
N SER A 88 -9.55 8.23 4.50
CA SER A 88 -8.16 8.66 4.67
C SER A 88 -7.95 9.43 5.98
N ARG A 89 -8.89 10.30 6.38
CA ARG A 89 -8.78 11.06 7.63
C ARG A 89 -8.92 10.19 8.87
N ALA A 90 -9.85 9.24 8.85
CA ALA A 90 -9.96 8.28 9.94
C ALA A 90 -8.69 7.42 10.05
N HIS A 91 -8.15 6.97 8.92
CA HIS A 91 -6.89 6.22 8.89
C HIS A 91 -5.73 7.03 9.46
N GLU A 92 -5.54 8.29 9.02
CA GLU A 92 -4.51 9.20 9.53
C GLU A 92 -4.62 9.42 11.04
N ALA A 93 -5.83 9.66 11.54
CA ALA A 93 -6.06 9.86 12.97
C ALA A 93 -5.70 8.63 13.81
N VAL A 94 -6.07 7.44 13.35
CA VAL A 94 -5.76 6.18 14.06
C VAL A 94 -4.26 5.86 13.97
N THR A 95 -3.63 6.07 12.81
CA THR A 95 -2.17 5.87 12.69
C THR A 95 -1.39 6.82 13.60
N GLU A 96 -1.79 8.08 13.73
CA GLU A 96 -1.14 9.02 14.64
C GLU A 96 -1.33 8.64 16.13
N ALA A 97 -2.51 8.13 16.47
CA ALA A 97 -2.81 7.77 17.85
C ALA A 97 -2.20 6.41 18.29
N GLU A 98 -2.16 5.42 17.40
CA GLU A 98 -1.88 4.03 17.80
C GLU A 98 -0.66 3.41 17.10
N TRP A 99 -0.31 3.86 15.87
CA TRP A 99 0.73 3.23 15.06
C TRP A 99 2.11 3.87 15.25
N TRP A 100 2.22 5.19 15.10
CA TRP A 100 3.50 5.88 15.17
C TRP A 100 4.14 5.92 16.56
N PRO A 101 3.41 6.09 17.68
CA PRO A 101 4.03 6.22 18.99
C PRO A 101 4.92 5.05 19.39
N PRO A 102 4.53 3.77 19.29
CA PRO A 102 5.41 2.64 19.59
C PRO A 102 6.60 2.54 18.62
N LEU A 103 6.43 2.93 17.36
CA LEU A 103 7.52 2.93 16.37
C LEU A 103 8.53 4.03 16.64
N ARG A 104 8.11 5.21 17.12
CA ARG A 104 9.01 6.30 17.56
C ARG A 104 9.91 5.86 18.71
N ILE A 105 9.40 5.00 19.60
CA ILE A 105 10.22 4.42 20.69
C ILE A 105 11.20 3.38 20.13
N ARG A 106 10.74 2.52 19.23
CA ARG A 106 11.55 1.45 18.61
C ARG A 106 12.66 1.99 17.72
N PHE A 107 12.39 3.07 16.98
CA PHE A 107 13.30 3.70 16.03
C PHE A 107 13.50 5.18 16.42
N PRO A 108 14.32 5.50 17.44
CA PRO A 108 14.59 6.87 17.84
C PRO A 108 15.32 7.65 16.74
N LEU A 109 15.18 9.00 16.69
CA LEU A 109 15.86 9.84 15.69
C LEU A 109 17.38 9.73 15.77
N GLU A 110 17.93 9.72 16.99
CA GLU A 110 19.36 9.51 17.19
C GLU A 110 19.62 8.00 17.31
N SER A 111 20.37 7.45 16.34
CA SER A 111 20.82 6.07 16.42
C SER A 111 21.87 5.95 17.54
N GLY A 112 21.61 5.09 18.54
CA GLY A 112 22.63 4.70 19.52
C GLY A 112 23.74 3.90 18.87
N GLY A 113 24.96 3.94 19.42
CA GLY A 113 26.10 3.22 18.86
C GLY A 113 25.80 1.74 18.64
N GLY A 114 25.83 1.29 17.38
CA GLY A 114 25.51 -0.07 16.94
C GLY A 114 24.29 -0.21 16.03
N ASP A 115 23.48 0.84 15.87
CA ASP A 115 22.35 0.88 14.91
C ASP A 115 22.81 1.59 13.63
N GLU A 116 23.44 0.85 12.71
CA GLU A 116 23.91 1.38 11.42
C GLU A 116 22.74 1.51 10.46
N ARG A 117 22.15 2.69 10.38
CA ARG A 117 21.07 3.01 9.43
C ARG A 117 21.63 3.48 8.11
N THR A 118 21.04 2.98 7.05
CA THR A 118 21.26 3.53 5.71
C THR A 118 20.50 4.85 5.54
N ARG A 119 20.83 5.61 4.51
CA ARG A 119 20.06 6.80 4.16
C ARG A 119 18.57 6.51 3.84
N ALA A 120 18.26 5.30 3.39
CA ALA A 120 16.87 4.88 3.14
C ALA A 120 16.15 4.60 4.47
N ASP A 121 16.84 3.99 5.43
CA ASP A 121 16.30 3.77 6.78
C ASP A 121 16.04 5.10 7.50
N GLU A 122 16.99 6.05 7.42
CA GLU A 122 16.82 7.38 8.01
C GLU A 122 15.56 8.08 7.47
N ARG A 123 15.27 7.98 6.16
CA ARG A 123 14.04 8.53 5.59
C ARG A 123 12.79 7.86 6.14
N CYS A 124 12.79 6.55 6.34
CA CYS A 124 11.66 5.86 6.98
C CYS A 124 11.50 6.29 8.44
N VAL A 125 12.59 6.43 9.18
CA VAL A 125 12.57 6.92 10.57
C VAL A 125 12.05 8.36 10.65
N ASP A 126 12.48 9.22 9.73
CA ASP A 126 11.94 10.58 9.63
C ASP A 126 10.41 10.58 9.41
N ILE A 127 9.89 9.70 8.54
CA ILE A 127 8.45 9.55 8.32
C ILE A 127 7.75 9.06 9.61
N ILE A 128 8.32 8.08 10.32
CA ILE A 128 7.77 7.58 11.60
C ILE A 128 7.65 8.72 12.62
N HIS A 129 8.63 9.62 12.69
CA HIS A 129 8.64 10.70 13.66
C HIS A 129 7.77 11.91 13.29
N ARG A 130 7.68 12.26 12.01
CA ARG A 130 6.91 13.42 11.53
C ARG A 130 5.49 13.05 11.10
N ALA A 131 5.18 11.76 11.00
CA ALA A 131 4.07 11.16 10.24
C ALA A 131 4.13 11.49 8.72
N PRO A 132 3.50 10.68 7.86
CA PRO A 132 3.33 11.05 6.45
C PRO A 132 2.57 12.38 6.32
N GLU A 133 2.83 13.10 5.22
CA GLU A 133 2.00 14.26 4.90
C GLU A 133 0.52 13.83 4.80
N PRO A 134 -0.41 14.58 5.43
CA PRO A 134 -1.82 14.28 5.34
C PRO A 134 -2.31 14.27 3.89
N ALA A 135 -3.34 13.48 3.62
CA ALA A 135 -3.98 13.45 2.31
C ALA A 135 -4.36 14.86 1.84
N HIS A 136 -3.95 15.20 0.63
CA HIS A 136 -4.20 16.53 0.07
C HIS A 136 -5.70 16.81 -0.10
N GLU A 137 -6.16 18.02 0.24
CA GLU A 137 -7.59 18.37 0.22
C GLU A 137 -8.26 18.14 -1.14
N ALA A 138 -7.54 18.37 -2.25
CA ALA A 138 -8.07 18.06 -3.58
C ALA A 138 -8.26 16.54 -3.81
N CYS A 139 -7.46 15.68 -3.18
CA CYS A 139 -7.67 14.23 -3.23
C CYS A 139 -8.92 13.85 -2.44
N LEU A 140 -9.09 14.40 -1.24
CA LEU A 140 -10.25 14.16 -0.38
C LEU A 140 -11.55 14.71 -0.99
N ALA A 141 -11.48 15.82 -1.73
CA ALA A 141 -12.63 16.36 -2.46
C ALA A 141 -13.11 15.41 -3.58
N VAL A 142 -12.21 14.56 -4.11
CA VAL A 142 -12.55 13.54 -5.10
C VAL A 142 -13.04 12.27 -4.42
N SER A 143 -12.33 11.79 -3.39
CA SER A 143 -12.70 10.59 -2.64
C SER A 143 -12.13 10.59 -1.23
N PRO A 144 -12.88 10.13 -0.22
CA PRO A 144 -12.32 9.83 1.09
C PRO A 144 -11.40 8.60 1.08
N ALA A 145 -11.54 7.71 0.08
CA ALA A 145 -10.84 6.44 0.02
C ALA A 145 -9.54 6.50 -0.79
N HIS A 146 -8.49 5.82 -0.30
CA HIS A 146 -7.27 5.62 -1.05
C HIS A 146 -6.74 4.18 -0.97
N VAL A 147 -5.82 3.85 -1.88
CA VAL A 147 -5.25 2.51 -2.00
C VAL A 147 -3.74 2.51 -2.08
N HIS A 148 -3.15 1.37 -1.70
CA HIS A 148 -1.74 1.02 -1.86
C HIS A 148 -1.66 -0.38 -2.49
N ILE A 149 -0.98 -0.52 -3.64
CA ILE A 149 -0.89 -1.78 -4.38
C ILE A 149 0.55 -2.10 -4.76
N ASN A 150 0.97 -3.32 -4.47
CA ASN A 150 2.26 -3.84 -4.90
C ASN A 150 2.14 -5.27 -5.41
N LEU A 151 2.89 -5.58 -6.44
CA LEU A 151 2.97 -6.89 -7.09
C LEU A 151 4.43 -7.24 -7.34
N LEU A 152 4.81 -8.48 -7.02
CA LEU A 152 6.13 -9.00 -7.36
C LEU A 152 6.31 -9.04 -8.89
N PRO A 153 7.56 -8.86 -9.40
CA PRO A 153 7.85 -8.80 -10.83
C PRO A 153 7.32 -9.98 -11.65
N GLU A 154 7.35 -11.19 -11.07
CA GLU A 154 6.93 -12.42 -11.75
C GLU A 154 5.42 -12.48 -12.07
N VAL A 155 4.59 -11.67 -11.40
CA VAL A 155 3.14 -11.60 -11.66
C VAL A 155 2.70 -10.30 -12.33
N GLN A 156 3.62 -9.36 -12.51
CA GLN A 156 3.33 -8.10 -13.21
C GLN A 156 3.04 -8.35 -14.70
N ARG A 157 2.34 -7.40 -15.34
CA ARG A 157 1.98 -7.43 -16.78
C ARG A 157 1.18 -8.65 -17.23
N ARG A 158 0.54 -9.37 -16.27
CA ARG A 158 -0.35 -10.52 -16.51
C ARG A 158 -1.81 -10.24 -16.17
N GLY A 159 -2.20 -8.97 -16.03
CA GLY A 159 -3.55 -8.54 -15.70
C GLY A 159 -3.91 -8.57 -14.21
N TRP A 160 -3.03 -9.08 -13.33
CA TRP A 160 -3.34 -9.22 -11.90
C TRP A 160 -3.52 -7.88 -11.19
N GLY A 161 -2.80 -6.84 -11.60
CA GLY A 161 -3.02 -5.49 -11.06
C GLY A 161 -4.44 -4.99 -11.33
N THR A 162 -4.94 -5.17 -12.55
CA THR A 162 -6.33 -4.81 -12.92
C THR A 162 -7.34 -5.61 -12.10
N LYS A 163 -7.11 -6.91 -11.90
CA LYS A 163 -8.00 -7.76 -11.08
C LYS A 163 -8.00 -7.34 -9.61
N LEU A 164 -6.86 -6.95 -9.04
CA LEU A 164 -6.79 -6.42 -7.68
C LEU A 164 -7.52 -5.07 -7.57
N ILE A 165 -7.35 -4.17 -8.53
CA ILE A 165 -8.14 -2.92 -8.60
C ILE A 165 -9.64 -3.24 -8.69
N GLY A 166 -10.05 -4.24 -9.50
CA GLY A 166 -11.43 -4.69 -9.57
C GLY A 166 -11.99 -5.12 -8.21
N LYS A 167 -11.22 -5.87 -7.42
CA LYS A 167 -11.63 -6.23 -6.04
C LYS A 167 -11.78 -5.02 -5.13
N ALA A 168 -10.91 -4.03 -5.25
CA ALA A 168 -11.04 -2.77 -4.51
C ALA A 168 -12.29 -1.99 -4.93
N VAL A 169 -12.55 -1.91 -6.23
CA VAL A 169 -13.76 -1.28 -6.80
C VAL A 169 -15.03 -1.92 -6.24
N ASP A 170 -15.13 -3.26 -6.31
CA ASP A 170 -16.29 -4.00 -5.78
C ASP A 170 -16.49 -3.74 -4.29
N HIS A 171 -15.39 -3.76 -3.51
CA HIS A 171 -15.41 -3.51 -2.06
C HIS A 171 -15.90 -2.09 -1.73
N LEU A 172 -15.35 -1.07 -2.39
CA LEU A 172 -15.69 0.34 -2.15
C LEU A 172 -17.12 0.68 -2.62
N ARG A 173 -17.55 0.14 -3.77
CA ARG A 173 -18.93 0.26 -4.24
C ARG A 173 -19.92 -0.33 -3.23
N GLY A 174 -19.59 -1.49 -2.65
CA GLY A 174 -20.40 -2.10 -1.59
C GLY A 174 -20.55 -1.23 -0.34
N GLN A 175 -19.66 -0.25 -0.15
CA GLN A 175 -19.73 0.74 0.93
C GLN A 175 -20.33 2.09 0.48
N GLY A 176 -20.81 2.19 -0.77
CA GLY A 176 -21.39 3.43 -1.32
C GLY A 176 -20.35 4.49 -1.72
N ILE A 177 -19.06 4.11 -1.85
CA ILE A 177 -17.98 5.01 -2.25
C ILE A 177 -17.90 5.02 -3.78
N GLY A 178 -17.96 6.23 -4.37
CA GLY A 178 -18.02 6.42 -5.82
C GLY A 178 -16.67 6.64 -6.50
N SER A 179 -15.59 6.77 -5.76
CA SER A 179 -14.24 7.03 -6.31
C SER A 179 -13.15 6.56 -5.36
N VAL A 180 -11.91 6.43 -5.88
CA VAL A 180 -10.71 6.10 -5.08
C VAL A 180 -9.49 6.80 -5.66
N TRP A 181 -8.56 7.23 -4.80
CA TRP A 181 -7.31 7.84 -5.24
C TRP A 181 -6.09 7.02 -4.78
N VAL A 182 -4.95 7.31 -5.41
CA VAL A 182 -3.64 6.73 -5.08
C VAL A 182 -2.55 7.78 -5.31
N GLY A 183 -1.57 7.82 -4.40
CA GLY A 183 -0.32 8.54 -4.58
C GLY A 183 0.74 7.63 -5.19
N LEU A 184 1.56 8.17 -6.09
CA LEU A 184 2.59 7.45 -6.84
C LEU A 184 3.98 8.01 -6.51
N ASP A 185 5.01 7.17 -6.52
CA ASP A 185 6.37 7.67 -6.66
C ASP A 185 6.55 8.25 -8.08
N GLU A 186 6.95 9.51 -8.20
CA GLU A 186 7.09 10.20 -9.49
C GLU A 186 8.08 9.50 -10.43
N ARG A 187 9.07 8.79 -9.87
CA ARG A 187 10.03 7.98 -10.62
C ARG A 187 9.41 6.73 -11.23
N ASN A 188 8.25 6.26 -10.69
CA ASN A 188 7.58 5.04 -11.15
C ASN A 188 6.68 5.31 -12.36
N THR A 189 7.30 5.57 -13.51
CA THR A 189 6.59 5.82 -14.78
C THR A 189 5.80 4.59 -15.26
N ALA A 190 6.21 3.38 -14.84
CA ALA A 190 5.49 2.15 -15.18
C ALA A 190 4.14 2.06 -14.44
N ALA A 191 4.13 2.41 -13.14
CA ALA A 191 2.89 2.49 -12.36
C ALA A 191 1.95 3.56 -12.94
N ARG A 192 2.46 4.75 -13.30
CA ARG A 192 1.65 5.81 -13.91
C ARG A 192 0.93 5.29 -15.15
N ARG A 193 1.66 4.68 -16.11
CA ARG A 193 1.07 4.09 -17.33
C ARG A 193 0.04 2.99 -17.02
N PHE A 194 0.29 2.19 -15.98
CA PHE A 194 -0.66 1.18 -15.54
C PHE A 194 -1.97 1.82 -15.05
N TYR A 195 -1.90 2.81 -14.17
CA TYR A 195 -3.08 3.49 -13.64
C TYR A 195 -3.86 4.23 -14.74
N GLU A 196 -3.18 4.93 -15.65
CA GLU A 196 -3.81 5.57 -16.82
C GLU A 196 -4.56 4.54 -17.69
N LYS A 197 -3.94 3.38 -17.94
CA LYS A 197 -4.57 2.28 -18.69
C LYS A 197 -5.82 1.71 -18.00
N VAL A 198 -5.82 1.68 -16.66
CA VAL A 198 -6.98 1.21 -15.86
C VAL A 198 -8.06 2.29 -15.76
N GLY A 199 -7.79 3.53 -16.16
CA GLY A 199 -8.77 4.60 -16.19
C GLY A 199 -8.61 5.66 -15.09
N PHE A 200 -7.54 5.58 -14.29
CA PHE A 200 -7.22 6.65 -13.33
C PHE A 200 -6.83 7.92 -14.08
N LYS A 201 -7.22 9.06 -13.54
CA LYS A 201 -6.94 10.41 -14.07
C LYS A 201 -6.29 11.28 -13.02
N GLY A 202 -5.47 12.24 -13.46
CA GLY A 202 -4.88 13.25 -12.58
C GLY A 202 -5.95 14.06 -11.85
N ILE A 203 -5.70 14.39 -10.60
CA ILE A 203 -6.61 15.17 -9.75
C ILE A 203 -6.26 16.64 -9.88
N LYS A 204 -7.22 17.45 -10.36
CA LYS A 204 -7.02 18.90 -10.48
C LYS A 204 -6.78 19.54 -9.10
N GLY A 205 -5.69 20.26 -8.98
CA GLY A 205 -5.33 20.95 -7.73
C GLY A 205 -4.56 20.10 -6.73
N ALA A 206 -4.39 18.80 -6.98
CA ALA A 206 -3.50 17.93 -6.20
C ALA A 206 -2.08 17.87 -6.81
N PRO A 207 -1.06 17.42 -6.06
CA PRO A 207 0.25 17.10 -6.63
C PRO A 207 0.15 16.14 -7.81
N ASN A 208 1.01 16.32 -8.83
CA ASN A 208 0.96 15.56 -10.09
C ASN A 208 1.06 14.03 -9.95
N ASN A 209 1.57 13.57 -8.82
CA ASN A 209 1.69 12.15 -8.51
C ASN A 209 0.42 11.53 -7.90
N ASN A 210 -0.66 12.29 -7.77
CA ASN A 210 -1.95 11.78 -7.29
C ASN A 210 -2.91 11.60 -8.47
N VAL A 211 -3.52 10.41 -8.55
CA VAL A 211 -4.50 10.05 -9.56
C VAL A 211 -5.73 9.42 -8.91
N ALA A 212 -6.90 9.55 -9.52
CA ALA A 212 -8.15 8.99 -9.02
C ALA A 212 -8.89 8.21 -10.10
N LEU A 213 -9.67 7.22 -9.66
CA LEU A 213 -10.57 6.42 -10.45
C LEU A 213 -12.01 6.70 -10.03
N ASP A 214 -12.85 7.04 -11.00
CA ASP A 214 -14.31 7.08 -10.85
C ASP A 214 -14.85 5.65 -10.94
N LEU A 215 -15.44 5.18 -9.85
CA LEU A 215 -15.95 3.80 -9.77
C LEU A 215 -17.28 3.61 -10.50
N ALA A 216 -18.05 4.69 -10.76
CA ALA A 216 -19.32 4.58 -11.48
C ALA A 216 -19.13 4.27 -12.97
N SER A 217 -17.98 4.66 -13.56
CA SER A 217 -17.69 4.53 -14.98
C SER A 217 -16.99 3.23 -15.37
N GLN A 218 -16.77 2.30 -14.43
CA GLN A 218 -16.00 1.08 -14.66
C GLN A 218 -16.92 -0.15 -14.73
N ASP A 219 -17.14 -0.66 -15.92
CA ASP A 219 -17.28 -2.11 -16.11
C ASP A 219 -15.86 -2.69 -16.00
N VAL A 220 -15.44 -3.08 -14.80
CA VAL A 220 -14.14 -3.72 -14.59
C VAL A 220 -14.24 -5.13 -15.16
N VAL A 221 -13.76 -5.28 -16.39
CA VAL A 221 -13.61 -6.55 -17.10
C VAL A 221 -12.51 -7.40 -16.45
#